data_4ef0fa08d875ff7b88eee3e28c39a755
#
_entry.id   4ef0fa08d875ff7b88eee3e28c39a755
#
_cell.length_a   1.000
_cell.length_b   1.000
_cell.length_c   1.000
_cell.angle_alpha   90.00
_cell.angle_beta   90.00
_cell.angle_gamma   90.00
#
_symmetry.space_group_name_H-M   'P 1'
#
loop_
_entity.id
_entity.type
_entity.pdbx_description
1 polymer ?
#
loop_
_entity_poly.entity_id
_entity_poly.type
_entity_poly.pdbx_seq_one_letter_code
_entity_poly.pdbx_strand_id
1 'polypeptide(L)'
;RKKSVTMEQARRVNKATCEQCRMCTDMCPRYLLGHNMQPHKMMRVLNYKIDDLEGQKIAQLCCQCNMCELFACPAGLHPRMANLYFKEKLAEQKIKYKPEKTEFEPRSIRPYRLVPSKRLIARLGLRDFDLPAPMTDMEFSPAVIRISTRQHVGAPAAPVVSVGQQVQAGQMIGQIPEGSLGAAIHTSISGTVSEVTADYIEIRRN
;
A
#
# COMPACT_ATOMS: atom_id res chain seq x y z
N ARG A 1 0.50 -18.34 12.89
CA ARG A 1 1.09 -17.78 11.66
C ARG A 1 0.29 -18.32 10.48
N LYS A 2 -0.49 -17.48 9.76
CA LYS A 2 -0.94 -17.85 8.42
C LYS A 2 0.33 -17.89 7.55
N LYS A 3 0.69 -19.09 7.07
CA LYS A 3 1.77 -19.25 6.08
C LYS A 3 1.44 -18.37 4.86
N SER A 4 2.45 -17.76 4.26
CA SER A 4 2.29 -17.14 2.94
C SER A 4 1.76 -18.20 1.98
N VAL A 5 0.62 -17.90 1.34
CA VAL A 5 -0.05 -18.83 0.44
C VAL A 5 0.26 -18.41 -0.98
N THR A 6 0.70 -19.34 -1.81
CA THR A 6 0.89 -19.08 -3.25
C THR A 6 -0.45 -18.90 -3.96
N MET A 7 -0.45 -18.24 -5.12
CA MET A 7 -1.65 -18.05 -5.92
C MET A 7 -2.30 -19.40 -6.28
N GLU A 8 -1.50 -20.39 -6.63
CA GLU A 8 -2.00 -21.73 -6.98
C GLU A 8 -2.68 -22.41 -5.79
N GLN A 9 -2.04 -22.40 -4.61
CA GLN A 9 -2.63 -22.91 -3.38
C GLN A 9 -3.94 -22.19 -3.02
N ALA A 10 -3.96 -20.84 -3.14
CA ALA A 10 -5.16 -20.05 -2.89
C ALA A 10 -6.31 -20.43 -3.83
N ARG A 11 -6.04 -20.59 -5.12
CA ARG A 11 -7.06 -21.00 -6.11
C ARG A 11 -7.63 -22.37 -5.81
N ARG A 12 -6.78 -23.33 -5.47
CA ARG A 12 -7.21 -24.70 -5.14
C ARG A 12 -8.15 -24.72 -3.93
N VAL A 13 -7.78 -24.03 -2.84
CA VAL A 13 -8.58 -23.98 -1.61
C VAL A 13 -9.86 -23.17 -1.82
N ASN A 14 -9.79 -22.04 -2.49
CA ASN A 14 -10.94 -21.16 -2.73
C ASN A 14 -12.06 -21.87 -3.50
N LYS A 15 -11.70 -22.74 -4.46
CA LYS A 15 -12.67 -23.44 -5.31
C LYS A 15 -13.54 -24.43 -4.51
N ALA A 16 -12.98 -25.02 -3.46
CA ALA A 16 -13.62 -26.13 -2.77
C ALA A 16 -14.69 -25.70 -1.73
N THR A 17 -14.59 -24.48 -1.16
CA THR A 17 -15.27 -24.18 0.12
C THR A 17 -15.94 -22.79 0.19
N CYS A 18 -16.04 -22.03 -0.88
CA CYS A 18 -16.64 -20.71 -0.84
C CYS A 18 -18.18 -20.76 -0.89
N GLU A 19 -18.84 -20.55 0.22
CA GLU A 19 -20.31 -20.58 0.35
C GLU A 19 -20.98 -19.23 0.03
N GLN A 20 -20.26 -18.25 -0.49
CA GLN A 20 -20.80 -16.93 -0.86
C GLN A 20 -21.50 -16.15 0.30
N CYS A 21 -21.09 -16.36 1.53
CA CYS A 21 -21.67 -15.77 2.73
C CYS A 21 -21.51 -14.25 2.85
N ARG A 22 -20.77 -13.58 1.95
CA ARG A 22 -20.49 -12.12 1.87
C ARG A 22 -19.67 -11.52 3.01
N MET A 23 -19.30 -12.21 4.06
CA MET A 23 -18.58 -11.62 5.19
C MET A 23 -17.31 -10.88 4.76
N CYS A 24 -16.59 -11.39 3.76
CA CYS A 24 -15.41 -10.72 3.19
C CYS A 24 -15.72 -9.35 2.56
N THR A 25 -16.93 -9.16 2.03
CA THR A 25 -17.43 -7.88 1.51
C THR A 25 -17.87 -6.97 2.63
N ASP A 26 -18.64 -7.48 3.58
CA ASP A 26 -19.20 -6.70 4.68
C ASP A 26 -18.13 -6.15 5.65
N MET A 27 -16.92 -6.72 5.62
CA MET A 27 -15.75 -6.20 6.34
C MET A 27 -14.72 -5.50 5.45
N CYS A 28 -14.97 -5.37 4.16
CA CYS A 28 -14.03 -4.71 3.26
C CYS A 28 -14.04 -3.19 3.48
N PRO A 29 -12.90 -2.55 3.82
CA PRO A 29 -12.86 -1.11 4.05
C PRO A 29 -13.32 -0.29 2.85
N ARG A 30 -12.98 -0.71 1.63
CA ARG A 30 -13.43 -0.04 0.41
C ARG A 30 -14.94 -0.14 0.23
N TYR A 31 -15.52 -1.31 0.48
CA TYR A 31 -16.98 -1.49 0.45
C TYR A 31 -17.68 -0.62 1.51
N LEU A 32 -17.14 -0.60 2.73
CA LEU A 32 -17.68 0.18 3.84
C LEU A 32 -17.63 1.70 3.61
N LEU A 33 -16.68 2.17 2.80
CA LEU A 33 -16.56 3.57 2.36
C LEU A 33 -17.41 3.90 1.13
N GLY A 34 -18.29 3.01 0.69
CA GLY A 34 -19.23 3.27 -0.42
C GLY A 34 -18.79 2.75 -1.78
N HIS A 35 -17.52 2.36 -1.94
CA HIS A 35 -17.07 1.78 -3.21
C HIS A 35 -17.74 0.44 -3.52
N ASN A 36 -17.86 0.11 -4.82
CA ASN A 36 -18.45 -1.16 -5.25
C ASN A 36 -17.44 -2.34 -5.18
N MET A 37 -16.59 -2.38 -4.14
CA MET A 37 -15.63 -3.46 -3.93
C MET A 37 -16.28 -4.64 -3.23
N GLN A 38 -16.48 -5.75 -3.94
CA GLN A 38 -17.21 -6.92 -3.45
C GLN A 38 -16.37 -8.20 -3.55
N PRO A 39 -15.46 -8.47 -2.58
CA PRO A 39 -14.58 -9.64 -2.61
C PRO A 39 -15.29 -10.99 -2.81
N HIS A 40 -16.51 -11.16 -2.28
CA HIS A 40 -17.27 -12.40 -2.47
C HIS A 40 -17.62 -12.65 -3.95
N LYS A 41 -17.88 -11.60 -4.73
CA LYS A 41 -18.12 -11.73 -6.16
C LYS A 41 -16.85 -12.14 -6.91
N MET A 42 -15.69 -11.61 -6.51
CA MET A 42 -14.41 -12.02 -7.10
C MET A 42 -14.11 -13.49 -6.83
N MET A 43 -14.45 -13.99 -5.65
CA MET A 43 -14.37 -15.42 -5.34
C MET A 43 -15.26 -16.23 -6.28
N ARG A 44 -16.47 -15.77 -6.55
CA ARG A 44 -17.39 -16.43 -7.48
C ARG A 44 -16.87 -16.43 -8.92
N VAL A 45 -16.44 -15.27 -9.42
CA VAL A 45 -15.89 -15.12 -10.78
C VAL A 45 -14.68 -16.04 -10.99
N LEU A 46 -13.76 -16.09 -10.01
CA LEU A 46 -12.58 -16.95 -10.07
C LEU A 46 -12.94 -18.45 -10.04
N ASN A 47 -13.82 -18.85 -9.13
CA ASN A 47 -14.14 -20.26 -8.88
C ASN A 47 -14.92 -20.89 -10.03
N TYR A 48 -15.85 -20.14 -10.60
CA TYR A 48 -16.74 -20.63 -11.68
C TYR A 48 -16.27 -20.20 -13.08
N LYS A 49 -15.11 -19.53 -13.18
CA LYS A 49 -14.54 -19.04 -14.45
C LYS A 49 -15.54 -18.21 -15.25
N ILE A 50 -16.31 -17.36 -14.56
CA ILE A 50 -17.30 -16.50 -15.18
C ILE A 50 -16.57 -15.43 -16.00
N ASP A 51 -16.93 -15.29 -17.27
CA ASP A 51 -16.43 -14.23 -18.13
C ASP A 51 -17.27 -12.95 -17.89
N ASP A 52 -16.87 -12.21 -16.87
CA ASP A 52 -17.49 -10.93 -16.47
C ASP A 52 -16.36 -9.90 -16.33
N LEU A 53 -16.03 -9.25 -17.43
CA LEU A 53 -14.93 -8.27 -17.46
C LEU A 53 -15.25 -7.05 -16.56
N GLU A 54 -16.46 -6.56 -16.54
CA GLU A 54 -16.86 -5.42 -15.71
C GLU A 54 -16.77 -5.78 -14.21
N GLY A 55 -17.24 -6.97 -13.84
CA GLY A 55 -17.06 -7.47 -12.49
C GLY A 55 -15.58 -7.64 -12.13
N GLN A 56 -14.74 -8.14 -13.05
CA GLN A 56 -13.29 -8.30 -12.81
C GLN A 56 -12.59 -6.95 -12.58
N LYS A 57 -12.96 -5.89 -13.29
CA LYS A 57 -12.38 -4.54 -13.12
C LYS A 57 -12.47 -4.01 -11.69
N ILE A 58 -13.51 -4.40 -10.96
CA ILE A 58 -13.73 -4.01 -9.55
C ILE A 58 -12.56 -4.48 -8.66
N ALA A 59 -11.86 -5.54 -9.02
CA ALA A 59 -10.68 -6.02 -8.30
C ALA A 59 -9.60 -4.94 -8.15
N GLN A 60 -9.53 -3.97 -9.08
CA GLN A 60 -8.56 -2.88 -9.02
C GLN A 60 -8.78 -1.92 -7.84
N LEU A 61 -9.97 -1.88 -7.26
CA LEU A 61 -10.27 -1.13 -6.04
C LEU A 61 -9.66 -1.77 -4.77
N CYS A 62 -9.17 -3.01 -4.84
CA CYS A 62 -8.60 -3.70 -3.69
C CYS A 62 -7.31 -3.03 -3.21
N CYS A 63 -7.31 -2.53 -1.95
CA CYS A 63 -6.13 -1.96 -1.30
C CYS A 63 -5.22 -2.99 -0.61
N GLN A 64 -5.48 -4.28 -0.79
CA GLN A 64 -4.70 -5.40 -0.25
C GLN A 64 -4.53 -5.42 1.28
N CYS A 65 -5.43 -4.78 2.03
CA CYS A 65 -5.38 -4.69 3.50
C CYS A 65 -5.53 -6.02 4.23
N ASN A 66 -5.88 -7.09 3.54
CA ASN A 66 -6.03 -8.45 4.04
C ASN A 66 -7.17 -8.69 5.06
N MET A 67 -8.04 -7.71 5.33
CA MET A 67 -9.15 -7.87 6.29
C MET A 67 -10.09 -9.02 5.92
N CYS A 68 -10.33 -9.23 4.62
CA CYS A 68 -11.18 -10.29 4.10
C CYS A 68 -10.67 -11.71 4.40
N GLU A 69 -9.34 -11.89 4.55
CA GLU A 69 -8.73 -13.18 4.88
C GLU A 69 -8.48 -13.36 6.37
N LEU A 70 -8.01 -12.29 7.06
CA LEU A 70 -7.60 -12.35 8.46
C LEU A 70 -8.81 -12.43 9.42
N PHE A 71 -9.89 -11.71 9.09
CA PHE A 71 -11.02 -11.58 10.00
C PHE A 71 -12.35 -12.05 9.42
N ALA A 72 -12.58 -11.85 8.13
CA ALA A 72 -13.91 -11.98 7.58
C ALA A 72 -14.26 -13.40 7.13
N CYS A 73 -13.32 -14.13 6.52
CA CYS A 73 -13.65 -15.45 5.98
C CYS A 73 -13.71 -16.53 7.06
N PRO A 74 -14.89 -17.10 7.39
CA PRO A 74 -15.02 -18.16 8.39
C PRO A 74 -14.34 -19.46 7.95
N ALA A 75 -14.31 -19.73 6.63
CA ALA A 75 -13.66 -20.91 6.04
C ALA A 75 -12.16 -20.73 5.81
N GLY A 76 -11.56 -19.59 6.20
CA GLY A 76 -10.13 -19.36 6.06
C GLY A 76 -9.63 -19.25 4.61
N LEU A 77 -10.51 -18.91 3.67
CA LEU A 77 -10.20 -18.74 2.25
C LEU A 77 -9.43 -17.45 1.97
N HIS A 78 -9.07 -17.24 0.69
CA HIS A 78 -8.17 -16.17 0.26
C HIS A 78 -8.82 -15.18 -0.74
N PRO A 79 -9.83 -14.37 -0.32
CA PRO A 79 -10.47 -13.41 -1.23
C PRO A 79 -9.53 -12.32 -1.74
N ARG A 80 -8.51 -11.92 -0.95
CA ARG A 80 -7.49 -10.97 -1.38
C ARG A 80 -6.69 -11.53 -2.57
N MET A 81 -6.34 -12.81 -2.53
CA MET A 81 -5.60 -13.45 -3.62
C MET A 81 -6.43 -13.53 -4.90
N ALA A 82 -7.76 -13.72 -4.80
CA ALA A 82 -8.65 -13.65 -5.96
C ALA A 82 -8.63 -12.24 -6.60
N ASN A 83 -8.68 -11.19 -5.78
CA ASN A 83 -8.57 -9.82 -6.28
C ASN A 83 -7.22 -9.54 -6.91
N LEU A 84 -6.13 -10.02 -6.30
CA LEU A 84 -4.77 -9.83 -6.81
C LEU A 84 -4.62 -10.49 -8.18
N TYR A 85 -5.09 -11.72 -8.34
CA TYR A 85 -5.10 -12.43 -9.63
C TYR A 85 -5.75 -11.61 -10.75
N PHE A 86 -6.93 -11.02 -10.49
CA PHE A 86 -7.59 -10.20 -11.50
C PHE A 86 -6.88 -8.87 -11.73
N LYS A 87 -6.29 -8.26 -10.69
CA LYS A 87 -5.47 -7.03 -10.86
C LYS A 87 -4.30 -7.27 -11.79
N GLU A 88 -3.57 -8.36 -11.62
CA GLU A 88 -2.44 -8.75 -12.47
C GLU A 88 -2.89 -9.00 -13.90
N LYS A 89 -3.94 -9.81 -14.09
CA LYS A 89 -4.52 -10.11 -15.41
C LYS A 89 -4.98 -8.86 -16.16
N LEU A 90 -5.65 -7.93 -15.47
CA LEU A 90 -6.11 -6.67 -16.06
C LEU A 90 -4.95 -5.71 -16.38
N ALA A 91 -3.88 -5.72 -15.57
CA ALA A 91 -2.69 -4.94 -15.83
C ALA A 91 -1.96 -5.41 -17.08
N GLU A 92 -1.81 -6.72 -17.29
CA GLU A 92 -1.24 -7.32 -18.49
C GLU A 92 -2.03 -6.91 -19.75
N GLN A 93 -3.35 -6.83 -19.64
CA GLN A 93 -4.25 -6.43 -20.72
C GLN A 93 -4.37 -4.90 -20.85
N LYS A 94 -3.68 -4.10 -20.02
CA LYS A 94 -3.76 -2.62 -19.95
C LYS A 94 -5.20 -2.10 -19.71
N ILE A 95 -6.06 -2.91 -19.10
CA ILE A 95 -7.44 -2.55 -18.76
C ILE A 95 -7.45 -1.83 -17.42
N LYS A 96 -8.12 -0.66 -17.37
CA LYS A 96 -8.24 0.17 -16.17
C LYS A 96 -9.71 0.28 -15.73
N TYR A 97 -9.93 0.20 -14.42
CA TYR A 97 -11.20 0.57 -13.81
C TYR A 97 -11.41 2.09 -13.93
N LYS A 98 -12.58 2.49 -14.40
CA LYS A 98 -13.01 3.88 -14.37
C LYS A 98 -14.18 3.98 -13.38
N PRO A 99 -14.08 4.79 -12.32
CA PRO A 99 -15.20 4.97 -11.40
C PRO A 99 -16.34 5.73 -12.09
N GLU A 100 -17.55 5.26 -11.89
CA GLU A 100 -18.77 5.95 -12.35
C GLU A 100 -19.09 7.18 -11.47
N LYS A 101 -18.60 7.16 -10.23
CA LYS A 101 -18.80 8.21 -9.22
C LYS A 101 -17.46 8.69 -8.69
N THR A 102 -17.38 9.96 -8.38
CA THR A 102 -16.23 10.61 -7.75
C THR A 102 -16.44 10.79 -6.25
N GLU A 103 -17.69 10.84 -5.79
CA GLU A 103 -18.07 11.00 -4.40
C GLU A 103 -18.72 9.73 -3.86
N PHE A 104 -18.35 9.37 -2.65
CA PHE A 104 -18.78 8.14 -2.00
C PHE A 104 -19.23 8.42 -0.58
N GLU A 105 -20.38 7.91 -0.20
CA GLU A 105 -20.88 7.95 1.17
C GLU A 105 -20.58 6.64 1.90
N PRO A 106 -20.04 6.72 3.14
CA PRO A 106 -19.85 5.54 3.97
C PRO A 106 -21.19 4.83 4.20
N ARG A 107 -21.18 3.51 4.12
CA ARG A 107 -22.36 2.69 4.40
C ARG A 107 -22.72 2.75 5.89
N SER A 108 -24.01 2.78 6.20
CA SER A 108 -24.54 2.85 7.56
C SER A 108 -24.05 1.71 8.48
N ILE A 109 -23.75 0.56 7.90
CA ILE A 109 -23.22 -0.61 8.63
C ILE A 109 -21.74 -0.43 9.06
N ARG A 110 -21.01 0.56 8.54
CA ARG A 110 -19.56 0.72 8.77
C ARG A 110 -19.16 0.77 10.25
N PRO A 111 -19.84 1.52 11.14
CA PRO A 111 -19.45 1.57 12.56
C PRO A 111 -19.45 0.20 13.25
N TYR A 112 -20.28 -0.70 12.79
CA TYR A 112 -20.44 -2.06 13.37
C TYR A 112 -19.47 -3.09 12.77
N ARG A 113 -18.62 -2.69 11.82
CA ARG A 113 -17.70 -3.57 11.09
C ARG A 113 -16.24 -3.18 11.27
N LEU A 114 -15.94 -2.27 12.17
CA LEU A 114 -14.55 -1.89 12.50
C LEU A 114 -13.90 -2.96 13.36
N VAL A 115 -12.62 -3.22 13.11
CA VAL A 115 -11.83 -4.16 13.91
C VAL A 115 -11.04 -3.38 14.96
N PRO A 116 -11.24 -3.65 16.26
CA PRO A 116 -10.45 -3.02 17.32
C PRO A 116 -8.94 -3.27 17.15
N SER A 117 -8.11 -2.23 17.33
CA SER A 117 -6.65 -2.30 17.14
C SER A 117 -6.00 -3.43 17.96
N LYS A 118 -6.39 -3.60 19.22
CA LYS A 118 -5.88 -4.68 20.10
C LYS A 118 -6.19 -6.08 19.54
N ARG A 119 -7.34 -6.25 18.90
CA ARG A 119 -7.72 -7.51 18.24
C ARG A 119 -6.88 -7.76 16.97
N LEU A 120 -6.58 -6.70 16.22
CA LEU A 120 -5.70 -6.76 15.06
C LEU A 120 -4.27 -7.14 15.48
N ILE A 121 -3.71 -6.47 16.48
CA ILE A 121 -2.39 -6.75 17.07
C ILE A 121 -2.30 -8.22 17.49
N ALA A 122 -3.30 -8.72 18.23
CA ALA A 122 -3.35 -10.11 18.65
C ALA A 122 -3.39 -11.08 17.45
N ARG A 123 -4.19 -10.77 16.42
CA ARG A 123 -4.32 -11.60 15.21
C ARG A 123 -3.04 -11.66 14.38
N LEU A 124 -2.28 -10.57 14.37
CA LEU A 124 -0.97 -10.48 13.70
C LEU A 124 0.17 -11.12 14.51
N GLY A 125 -0.04 -11.48 15.77
CA GLY A 125 0.98 -11.99 16.68
C GLY A 125 1.98 -10.92 17.13
N LEU A 126 1.50 -9.67 17.27
CA LEU A 126 2.33 -8.51 17.60
C LEU A 126 2.16 -8.05 19.06
N ARG A 127 1.56 -8.87 19.95
CA ARG A 127 1.31 -8.48 21.35
C ARG A 127 2.58 -8.09 22.10
N ASP A 128 3.65 -8.83 21.87
CA ASP A 128 4.93 -8.61 22.55
C ASP A 128 5.62 -7.31 22.12
N PHE A 129 5.19 -6.74 21.00
CA PHE A 129 5.68 -5.46 20.45
C PHE A 129 4.72 -4.29 20.71
N ASP A 130 3.55 -4.54 21.32
CA ASP A 130 2.56 -3.50 21.64
C ASP A 130 2.93 -2.85 22.99
N LEU A 131 4.10 -2.25 23.02
CA LEU A 131 4.67 -1.57 24.18
C LEU A 131 4.59 -0.06 24.00
N PRO A 132 4.55 0.72 25.10
CA PRO A 132 4.71 2.15 25.04
C PRO A 132 6.03 2.51 24.36
N ALA A 133 5.97 3.38 23.36
CA ALA A 133 7.14 3.90 22.66
C ALA A 133 7.11 5.44 22.76
N PRO A 134 7.48 6.01 23.93
CA PRO A 134 7.48 7.45 24.12
C PRO A 134 8.49 8.08 23.14
N MET A 135 8.07 9.18 22.53
CA MET A 135 8.96 9.97 21.68
C MET A 135 10.02 10.62 22.59
N THR A 136 11.29 10.42 22.23
CA THR A 136 12.41 11.07 22.90
C THR A 136 13.12 11.97 21.90
N ASP A 137 13.53 13.15 22.34
CA ASP A 137 14.36 14.04 21.56
C ASP A 137 15.77 13.45 21.50
N MET A 138 16.17 13.01 20.32
CA MET A 138 17.52 12.52 20.05
C MET A 138 18.17 13.46 19.04
N GLU A 139 19.21 14.16 19.46
CA GLU A 139 20.04 14.90 18.52
C GLU A 139 20.98 13.93 17.80
N PHE A 140 20.73 13.73 16.54
CA PHE A 140 21.59 12.94 15.66
C PHE A 140 22.35 13.87 14.73
N SER A 141 23.67 13.94 14.91
CA SER A 141 24.56 14.87 14.20
C SER A 141 25.63 14.13 13.41
N PRO A 142 25.30 13.46 12.31
CA PRO A 142 26.27 12.72 11.50
C PRO A 142 27.26 13.68 10.82
N ALA A 143 28.51 13.24 10.65
CA ALA A 143 29.54 13.99 9.92
C ALA A 143 29.27 14.00 8.39
N VAL A 144 28.65 12.93 7.87
CA VAL A 144 28.35 12.75 6.45
C VAL A 144 26.96 12.14 6.30
N ILE A 145 26.19 12.65 5.35
CA ILE A 145 24.91 12.06 4.93
C ILE A 145 24.92 11.79 3.45
N ARG A 146 24.23 10.73 3.04
CA ARG A 146 23.88 10.44 1.65
C ARG A 146 22.36 10.41 1.53
N ILE A 147 21.83 11.26 0.67
CA ILE A 147 20.39 11.38 0.44
C ILE A 147 20.09 10.85 -0.96
N SER A 148 19.31 9.76 -1.02
CA SER A 148 18.91 9.18 -2.30
C SER A 148 18.02 10.13 -3.07
N THR A 149 18.23 10.26 -4.37
CA THR A 149 17.36 11.01 -5.28
C THR A 149 16.01 10.29 -5.49
N ARG A 150 15.99 8.96 -5.32
CA ARG A 150 14.79 8.13 -5.43
C ARG A 150 14.37 7.58 -4.08
N GLN A 151 13.35 8.19 -3.45
CA GLN A 151 12.84 7.78 -2.13
C GLN A 151 11.40 7.22 -2.19
N HIS A 152 10.79 7.13 -3.37
CA HIS A 152 9.40 6.71 -3.55
C HIS A 152 9.17 6.12 -4.97
N VAL A 153 7.93 5.69 -5.25
CA VAL A 153 7.54 5.05 -6.55
C VAL A 153 7.55 6.05 -7.73
N GLY A 154 7.47 7.35 -7.46
CA GLY A 154 7.48 8.40 -8.48
C GLY A 154 8.84 8.61 -9.16
N ALA A 155 8.96 9.70 -9.92
CA ALA A 155 10.21 10.09 -10.57
C ALA A 155 11.28 10.44 -9.52
N PRO A 156 12.56 10.11 -9.77
CA PRO A 156 13.66 10.62 -8.95
C PRO A 156 13.70 12.13 -8.94
N ALA A 157 14.11 12.75 -7.83
CA ALA A 157 14.34 14.18 -7.78
C ALA A 157 15.59 14.54 -8.59
N ALA A 158 15.51 15.60 -9.41
CA ALA A 158 16.66 16.14 -10.12
C ALA A 158 17.50 16.99 -9.16
N PRO A 159 18.83 16.74 -9.00
CA PRO A 159 19.69 17.58 -8.17
C PRO A 159 19.66 19.04 -8.63
N VAL A 160 19.58 19.97 -7.66
CA VAL A 160 19.62 21.42 -7.88
C VAL A 160 20.84 22.07 -7.22
N VAL A 161 21.77 21.27 -6.74
CA VAL A 161 23.02 21.69 -6.09
C VAL A 161 24.21 21.10 -6.83
N SER A 162 25.38 21.74 -6.67
CA SER A 162 26.64 21.33 -7.26
C SER A 162 27.66 20.94 -6.20
N VAL A 163 28.65 20.11 -6.56
CA VAL A 163 29.77 19.77 -5.67
C VAL A 163 30.51 21.03 -5.24
N GLY A 164 30.85 21.13 -3.96
CA GLY A 164 31.46 22.30 -3.33
C GLY A 164 30.47 23.37 -2.85
N GLN A 165 29.20 23.26 -3.17
CA GLN A 165 28.18 24.20 -2.72
C GLN A 165 27.89 24.05 -1.23
N GLN A 166 27.79 25.18 -0.52
CA GLN A 166 27.34 25.24 0.86
C GLN A 166 25.82 25.15 0.92
N VAL A 167 25.30 24.30 1.82
CA VAL A 167 23.85 24.10 2.03
C VAL A 167 23.50 24.21 3.52
N GLN A 168 22.29 24.63 3.80
CA GLN A 168 21.75 24.72 5.18
C GLN A 168 20.74 23.59 5.42
N ALA A 169 20.66 23.11 6.66
CA ALA A 169 19.64 22.13 7.05
C ALA A 169 18.24 22.62 6.65
N GLY A 170 17.45 21.75 6.04
CA GLY A 170 16.14 22.06 5.47
C GLY A 170 16.18 22.63 4.05
N GLN A 171 17.33 23.00 3.50
CA GLN A 171 17.44 23.50 2.13
C GLN A 171 17.10 22.42 1.10
N MET A 172 16.34 22.78 0.08
CA MET A 172 16.06 21.90 -1.07
C MET A 172 17.34 21.63 -1.86
N ILE A 173 17.63 20.35 -2.09
CA ILE A 173 18.82 19.88 -2.83
C ILE A 173 18.44 19.11 -4.09
N GLY A 174 17.17 18.74 -4.24
CA GLY A 174 16.64 18.12 -5.43
C GLY A 174 15.17 18.47 -5.64
N GLN A 175 14.80 18.74 -6.87
CA GLN A 175 13.44 19.14 -7.26
C GLN A 175 12.73 18.05 -8.07
N ILE A 176 11.41 18.09 -8.08
CA ILE A 176 10.58 17.21 -8.92
C ILE A 176 10.75 17.64 -10.38
N PRO A 177 11.05 16.70 -11.30
CA PRO A 177 11.01 17.00 -12.72
C PRO A 177 9.63 17.49 -13.16
N GLU A 178 9.56 18.48 -14.02
CA GLU A 178 8.31 19.08 -14.47
C GLU A 178 7.36 18.04 -15.07
N GLY A 179 6.07 18.13 -14.73
CA GLY A 179 5.04 17.19 -15.17
C GLY A 179 5.11 15.79 -14.55
N SER A 180 6.07 15.52 -13.65
CA SER A 180 6.22 14.21 -13.00
C SER A 180 5.60 14.17 -11.61
N LEU A 181 5.13 12.98 -11.20
CA LEU A 181 4.76 12.71 -9.81
C LEU A 181 6.03 12.42 -9.00
N GLY A 182 6.29 13.22 -7.96
CA GLY A 182 7.47 13.07 -7.14
C GLY A 182 7.40 13.89 -5.84
N ALA A 183 8.52 13.92 -5.11
CA ALA A 183 8.71 14.79 -3.95
C ALA A 183 10.09 15.46 -4.03
N ALA A 184 10.15 16.74 -3.68
CA ALA A 184 11.41 17.45 -3.49
C ALA A 184 12.19 16.82 -2.33
N ILE A 185 13.51 16.83 -2.41
CA ILE A 185 14.39 16.34 -1.36
C ILE A 185 15.16 17.49 -0.72
N HIS A 186 15.34 17.40 0.59
CA HIS A 186 15.97 18.44 1.41
C HIS A 186 17.10 17.83 2.22
N THR A 187 18.13 18.63 2.50
CA THR A 187 19.21 18.21 3.41
C THR A 187 18.77 18.25 4.87
N SER A 188 19.19 17.27 5.66
CA SER A 188 18.97 17.24 7.12
C SER A 188 20.09 17.90 7.93
N ILE A 189 21.23 18.20 7.30
CA ILE A 189 22.36 18.88 7.96
C ILE A 189 22.82 20.08 7.13
N SER A 190 23.43 21.06 7.79
CA SER A 190 24.23 22.10 7.13
C SER A 190 25.62 21.57 6.84
N GLY A 191 26.17 21.95 5.68
CA GLY A 191 27.49 21.48 5.27
C GLY A 191 27.82 21.79 3.82
N THR A 192 28.84 21.10 3.31
CA THR A 192 29.28 21.21 1.92
C THR A 192 28.88 19.97 1.11
N VAL A 193 28.35 20.16 -0.07
CA VAL A 193 28.05 19.09 -1.01
C VAL A 193 29.35 18.49 -1.49
N SER A 194 29.64 17.23 -1.13
CA SER A 194 30.87 16.52 -1.49
C SER A 194 30.73 15.71 -2.78
N GLU A 195 29.54 15.22 -3.08
CA GLU A 195 29.29 14.41 -4.27
C GLU A 195 27.84 14.57 -4.75
N VAL A 196 27.64 14.59 -6.06
CA VAL A 196 26.33 14.59 -6.72
C VAL A 196 26.34 13.52 -7.79
N THR A 197 25.48 12.52 -7.65
CA THR A 197 25.30 11.43 -8.61
C THR A 197 23.85 11.37 -9.09
N ALA A 198 23.55 10.47 -10.03
CA ALA A 198 22.17 10.20 -10.42
C ALA A 198 21.32 9.58 -9.28
N ASP A 199 21.97 8.85 -8.36
CA ASP A 199 21.30 8.06 -7.34
C ASP A 199 21.26 8.73 -5.97
N TYR A 200 22.24 9.59 -5.63
CA TYR A 200 22.32 10.26 -4.33
C TYR A 200 23.12 11.57 -4.39
N ILE A 201 22.92 12.39 -3.35
CA ILE A 201 23.71 13.58 -3.04
C ILE A 201 24.37 13.35 -1.68
N GLU A 202 25.72 13.49 -1.62
CA GLU A 202 26.47 13.41 -0.37
C GLU A 202 26.78 14.81 0.16
N ILE A 203 26.54 15.00 1.46
CA ILE A 203 26.80 16.28 2.16
C ILE A 203 27.67 15.97 3.37
N ARG A 204 28.72 16.73 3.53
CA ARG A 204 29.63 16.68 4.69
C ARG A 204 29.42 17.91 5.55
N ARG A 205 29.27 17.67 6.85
CA ARG A 205 29.19 18.75 7.82
C ARG A 205 30.52 19.52 7.80
N ASN A 206 30.45 20.85 7.94
CA ASN A 206 31.64 21.70 8.10
C ASN A 206 32.23 21.55 9.49
#